data_ba3bc537f3090a52e7bdf8fefbfb02ea
#
_entry.id   ba3bc537f3090a52e7bdf8fefbfb02ea
#
_cell.length_a   1.000
_cell.length_b   1.000
_cell.length_c   1.000
_cell.angle_alpha   90.00
_cell.angle_beta   90.00
_cell.angle_gamma   90.00
#
_symmetry.space_group_name_H-M   'P 1'
#
loop_
_entity.id
_entity.type
_entity.pdbx_description
1 polymer ?
#
loop_
_entity_poly.entity_id
_entity_poly.type
_entity_poly.pdbx_seq_one_letter_code
_entity_poly.pdbx_strand_id
1 'polypeptide(L)'
;MKSKQESFIFRVPVTVIQRIHFTKSNMAYVPVEKVIEIMRKGDFTLHDNQYGDYTLRQAVEYIRSLNTHAEQQQWKARLLPAVAYNGIFSEVNNKGLTCYSNITAMDFDDIHNYGEMYHLWRRLIMTPCVYSVFVTPSGRGLKALVLHDNTVPAMHGDLYNQLLQMFNVASKDVSCKDLARRNYLSYDPNIWTNPNPVPYHYVPTIKPIIQVQQVMQTQPKNHYAQVGKRLSDKSIISIMNSVWKRNHPEYWQEGHRACSIFKLACWFCKWGVDEDLALEYFIGGWESETMDEKEITGHVSRAYDTEKENFGIVDFTFYK
;
A
#
# COMPACT_ATOMS: atom_id res chain seq x y z
N MET A 1 16.31 -18.04 22.32
CA MET A 1 15.98 -18.14 20.89
C MET A 1 15.09 -16.95 20.56
N LYS A 2 15.64 -15.87 19.99
CA LYS A 2 14.88 -14.71 19.52
C LYS A 2 14.26 -15.06 18.17
N SER A 3 12.96 -14.98 18.06
CA SER A 3 12.19 -15.42 16.91
C SER A 3 12.51 -14.57 15.67
N LYS A 4 12.71 -15.21 14.53
CA LYS A 4 12.91 -14.63 13.19
C LYS A 4 11.68 -13.88 12.63
N GLN A 5 10.74 -13.46 13.48
CA GLN A 5 9.49 -12.81 13.07
C GLN A 5 9.64 -11.29 12.85
N GLU A 6 10.79 -10.71 13.21
CA GLU A 6 11.00 -9.25 13.21
C GLU A 6 11.26 -8.60 11.83
N SER A 7 11.41 -9.37 10.75
CA SER A 7 11.97 -8.77 9.52
C SER A 7 10.99 -8.59 8.36
N PHE A 8 9.74 -9.07 8.44
CA PHE A 8 8.87 -9.11 7.26
C PHE A 8 8.05 -7.83 7.03
N ILE A 9 7.66 -7.15 8.10
CA ILE A 9 6.81 -5.94 8.02
C ILE A 9 7.60 -4.74 7.46
N PHE A 10 8.90 -4.66 7.74
CA PHE A 10 9.74 -3.50 7.44
C PHE A 10 10.34 -3.46 6.04
N ARG A 11 10.24 -4.52 5.27
CA ARG A 11 10.75 -4.60 3.89
C ARG A 11 9.70 -4.33 2.82
N VAL A 12 8.56 -3.76 3.18
CA VAL A 12 7.51 -3.45 2.21
C VAL A 12 8.01 -2.35 1.28
N PRO A 13 8.12 -2.61 -0.02
CA PRO A 13 8.57 -1.61 -0.96
C PRO A 13 7.45 -0.59 -1.21
N VAL A 14 7.87 0.67 -1.32
CA VAL A 14 7.04 1.80 -1.68
C VAL A 14 7.56 2.46 -2.95
N THR A 15 6.74 3.25 -3.62
CA THR A 15 7.15 3.92 -4.85
C THR A 15 7.75 5.29 -4.53
N VAL A 16 9.03 5.47 -4.87
CA VAL A 16 9.72 6.76 -4.81
C VAL A 16 9.75 7.38 -6.19
N ILE A 17 9.45 8.66 -6.29
CA ILE A 17 9.35 9.43 -7.52
C ILE A 17 10.33 10.60 -7.44
N GLN A 18 11.12 10.81 -8.47
CA GLN A 18 12.14 11.88 -8.47
C GLN A 18 11.54 13.28 -8.28
N ARG A 19 10.36 13.53 -8.82
CA ARG A 19 9.61 14.80 -8.65
C ARG A 19 8.12 14.49 -8.53
N ILE A 20 7.39 15.28 -7.74
CA ILE A 20 5.99 15.01 -7.42
C ILE A 20 5.04 14.95 -8.62
N HIS A 21 5.37 15.63 -9.70
CA HIS A 21 4.55 15.67 -10.92
C HIS A 21 4.82 14.53 -11.89
N PHE A 22 5.86 13.71 -11.67
CA PHE A 22 6.09 12.52 -12.50
C PHE A 22 5.11 11.42 -12.13
N THR A 23 4.58 10.74 -13.13
CA THR A 23 3.62 9.64 -12.94
C THR A 23 4.14 8.29 -13.41
N LYS A 24 4.98 8.25 -14.44
CA LYS A 24 5.49 7.02 -15.07
C LYS A 24 7.00 6.92 -15.13
N SER A 25 7.71 8.05 -15.16
CA SER A 25 9.16 8.10 -15.32
C SER A 25 9.86 8.39 -14.01
N ASN A 26 11.14 8.00 -13.92
CA ASN A 26 11.99 8.30 -12.78
C ASN A 26 11.39 7.82 -11.44
N MET A 27 10.90 6.60 -11.43
CA MET A 27 10.38 5.90 -10.25
C MET A 27 11.35 4.81 -9.83
N ALA A 28 11.42 4.58 -8.51
CA ALA A 28 12.14 3.48 -7.90
C ALA A 28 11.26 2.80 -6.86
N TYR A 29 11.44 1.50 -6.68
CA TYR A 29 10.76 0.72 -5.64
C TYR A 29 11.76 0.49 -4.51
N VAL A 30 11.48 1.09 -3.37
CA VAL A 30 12.43 1.18 -2.26
C VAL A 30 11.76 0.68 -0.98
N PRO A 31 12.41 -0.18 -0.17
CA PRO A 31 11.90 -0.53 1.14
C PRO A 31 11.66 0.72 2.00
N VAL A 32 10.55 0.75 2.74
CA VAL A 32 10.17 1.92 3.55
C VAL A 32 11.25 2.29 4.58
N GLU A 33 11.95 1.31 5.13
CA GLU A 33 13.07 1.56 6.06
C GLU A 33 14.21 2.31 5.39
N LYS A 34 14.49 1.99 4.13
CA LYS A 34 15.52 2.70 3.37
C LYS A 34 15.12 4.13 3.10
N VAL A 35 13.83 4.38 2.85
CA VAL A 35 13.28 5.73 2.75
C VAL A 35 13.47 6.49 4.07
N ILE A 36 13.16 5.86 5.20
CA ILE A 36 13.35 6.43 6.54
C ILE A 36 14.84 6.72 6.82
N GLU A 37 15.74 5.79 6.45
CA GLU A 37 17.18 5.99 6.58
C GLU A 37 17.67 7.20 5.78
N ILE A 38 17.23 7.32 4.51
CA ILE A 38 17.55 8.47 3.65
C ILE A 38 17.07 9.78 4.28
N MET A 39 15.84 9.82 4.79
CA MET A 39 15.30 11.00 5.46
C MET A 39 16.03 11.35 6.76
N ARG A 40 16.46 10.32 7.54
CA ARG A 40 17.20 10.52 8.79
C ARG A 40 18.61 11.06 8.56
N LYS A 41 19.31 10.55 7.55
CA LYS A 41 20.67 10.98 7.22
C LYS A 41 20.70 12.29 6.45
N GLY A 42 19.79 12.45 5.51
CA GLY A 42 19.70 13.64 4.67
C GLY A 42 20.85 13.81 3.67
N ASP A 43 21.73 12.82 3.55
CA ASP A 43 22.94 12.85 2.70
C ASP A 43 22.70 12.39 1.26
N PHE A 44 21.46 11.99 0.94
CA PHE A 44 21.08 11.58 -0.41
C PHE A 44 21.24 12.75 -1.38
N THR A 45 22.06 12.55 -2.41
CA THR A 45 22.35 13.57 -3.42
C THR A 45 21.22 13.65 -4.45
N LEU A 46 20.79 14.85 -4.70
CA LEU A 46 19.78 15.25 -5.68
C LEU A 46 20.44 16.16 -6.71
N HIS A 47 19.88 16.21 -7.92
CA HIS A 47 20.37 17.06 -9.00
C HIS A 47 19.28 18.01 -9.50
N ASP A 48 19.62 19.26 -9.74
CA ASP A 48 18.82 20.25 -10.47
C ASP A 48 19.64 20.88 -11.58
N ASN A 49 19.09 20.98 -12.77
CA ASN A 49 19.81 21.50 -13.95
C ASN A 49 20.32 22.94 -13.79
N GLN A 50 19.71 23.72 -12.92
CA GLN A 50 20.06 25.11 -12.68
C GLN A 50 21.01 25.30 -11.49
N TYR A 51 20.85 24.48 -10.44
CA TYR A 51 21.56 24.65 -9.16
C TYR A 51 22.63 23.58 -8.92
N GLY A 52 22.75 22.58 -9.82
CA GLY A 52 23.70 21.48 -9.67
C GLY A 52 23.29 20.48 -8.61
N ASP A 53 24.27 19.85 -7.99
CA ASP A 53 24.07 18.83 -6.98
C ASP A 53 23.86 19.42 -5.59
N TYR A 54 22.93 18.84 -4.85
CA TYR A 54 22.64 19.21 -3.46
C TYR A 54 22.13 18.00 -2.69
N THR A 55 22.22 18.01 -1.37
CA THR A 55 21.70 16.93 -0.53
C THR A 55 20.24 17.17 -0.16
N LEU A 56 19.53 16.09 0.20
CA LEU A 56 18.16 16.16 0.73
C LEU A 56 18.09 17.14 1.92
N ARG A 57 19.10 17.08 2.82
CA ARG A 57 19.21 17.99 3.97
C ARG A 57 19.25 19.44 3.52
N GLN A 58 20.15 19.80 2.59
CA GLN A 58 20.27 21.16 2.10
C GLN A 58 18.96 21.68 1.49
N ALA A 59 18.27 20.84 0.69
CA ALA A 59 16.99 21.20 0.12
C ALA A 59 15.92 21.49 1.18
N VAL A 60 15.80 20.62 2.20
CA VAL A 60 14.80 20.78 3.26
C VAL A 60 15.13 21.98 4.17
N GLU A 61 16.39 22.17 4.55
CA GLU A 61 16.83 23.33 5.33
C GLU A 61 16.56 24.65 4.58
N TYR A 62 16.83 24.70 3.27
CA TYR A 62 16.47 25.83 2.43
C TYR A 62 14.96 26.10 2.42
N ILE A 63 14.12 25.07 2.21
CA ILE A 63 12.67 25.22 2.24
C ILE A 63 12.18 25.74 3.59
N ARG A 64 12.77 25.29 4.70
CA ARG A 64 12.41 25.75 6.05
C ARG A 64 12.82 27.19 6.33
N SER A 65 13.83 27.72 5.63
CA SER A 65 14.26 29.11 5.76
C SER A 65 13.35 30.11 5.02
N LEU A 66 12.46 29.63 4.15
CA LEU A 66 11.53 30.47 3.39
C LEU A 66 10.38 30.98 4.25
N ASN A 67 10.01 32.24 4.07
CA ASN A 67 9.03 32.92 4.92
C ASN A 67 7.58 32.63 4.58
N THR A 68 7.28 32.36 3.31
CA THR A 68 5.91 32.18 2.84
C THR A 68 5.57 30.72 2.51
N HIS A 69 4.33 30.33 2.75
CA HIS A 69 3.84 29.01 2.39
C HIS A 69 3.89 28.78 0.85
N ALA A 70 3.62 29.81 0.06
CA ALA A 70 3.65 29.73 -1.40
C ALA A 70 5.05 29.41 -1.93
N GLU A 71 6.09 30.10 -1.43
CA GLU A 71 7.48 29.80 -1.78
C GLU A 71 7.86 28.38 -1.35
N GLN A 72 7.51 27.98 -0.12
CA GLN A 72 7.78 26.62 0.34
C GLN A 72 7.15 25.57 -0.57
N GLN A 73 5.90 25.76 -1.01
CA GLN A 73 5.23 24.81 -1.92
C GLN A 73 5.93 24.76 -3.29
N GLN A 74 6.30 25.90 -3.85
CA GLN A 74 7.03 25.98 -5.12
C GLN A 74 8.37 25.21 -5.03
N TRP A 75 9.14 25.45 -3.98
CA TRP A 75 10.46 24.84 -3.82
C TRP A 75 10.40 23.35 -3.45
N LYS A 76 9.39 22.91 -2.67
CA LYS A 76 9.13 21.47 -2.46
C LYS A 76 8.91 20.76 -3.80
N ALA A 77 8.04 21.31 -4.65
CA ALA A 77 7.73 20.70 -5.95
C ALA A 77 8.95 20.62 -6.87
N ARG A 78 9.85 21.61 -6.79
CA ARG A 78 11.06 21.69 -7.59
C ARG A 78 12.18 20.79 -7.08
N LEU A 79 12.46 20.82 -5.77
CA LEU A 79 13.68 20.23 -5.21
C LEU A 79 13.47 18.81 -4.67
N LEU A 80 12.29 18.48 -4.14
CA LEU A 80 12.12 17.25 -3.37
C LEU A 80 11.59 16.10 -4.22
N PRO A 81 12.12 14.89 -4.02
CA PRO A 81 11.45 13.65 -4.41
C PRO A 81 10.16 13.46 -3.60
N ALA A 82 9.29 12.58 -4.10
CA ALA A 82 8.08 12.20 -3.41
C ALA A 82 7.97 10.67 -3.26
N VAL A 83 7.16 10.23 -2.29
CA VAL A 83 6.88 8.82 -2.01
C VAL A 83 5.38 8.59 -2.03
N ALA A 84 4.96 7.54 -2.73
CA ALA A 84 3.64 6.95 -2.60
C ALA A 84 3.74 5.75 -1.65
N TYR A 85 3.41 5.97 -0.36
CA TYR A 85 3.58 4.97 0.69
C TYR A 85 2.59 3.81 0.59
N ASN A 86 1.45 4.00 -0.06
CA ASN A 86 0.38 3.01 -0.11
C ASN A 86 0.72 1.80 -1.00
N GLY A 87 1.82 1.80 -1.75
CA GLY A 87 2.22 0.62 -2.51
C GLY A 87 3.21 0.85 -3.63
N ILE A 88 3.29 -0.17 -4.47
CA ILE A 88 4.03 -0.17 -5.73
C ILE A 88 3.07 0.23 -6.85
N PHE A 89 3.49 1.19 -7.64
CA PHE A 89 2.70 1.71 -8.75
C PHE A 89 3.48 1.57 -10.07
N SER A 90 2.83 1.05 -11.11
CA SER A 90 3.34 1.13 -12.49
C SER A 90 3.19 2.53 -13.09
N GLU A 91 2.20 3.26 -12.60
CA GLU A 91 1.97 4.69 -12.79
C GLU A 91 1.34 5.23 -11.52
N VAL A 92 1.83 6.34 -10.98
CA VAL A 92 1.34 6.89 -9.71
C VAL A 92 0.00 7.60 -9.91
N ASN A 93 -1.02 6.79 -10.06
CA ASN A 93 -2.45 7.12 -10.05
C ASN A 93 -3.25 5.94 -9.47
N ASN A 94 -4.55 6.14 -9.21
CA ASN A 94 -5.38 5.13 -8.56
C ASN A 94 -5.53 3.81 -9.36
N LYS A 95 -5.27 3.84 -10.68
CA LYS A 95 -5.35 2.65 -11.54
C LYS A 95 -4.01 1.91 -11.68
N GLY A 96 -2.93 2.57 -11.35
CA GLY A 96 -1.58 2.04 -11.53
C GLY A 96 -1.03 1.25 -10.34
N LEU A 97 -1.80 1.05 -9.27
CA LEU A 97 -1.38 0.24 -8.13
C LEU A 97 -1.19 -1.22 -8.57
N THR A 98 0.00 -1.76 -8.32
CA THR A 98 0.35 -3.15 -8.60
C THR A 98 0.51 -3.99 -7.33
N CYS A 99 0.88 -3.36 -6.21
CA CYS A 99 0.99 -4.03 -4.92
C CYS A 99 0.63 -3.05 -3.81
N TYR A 100 -0.30 -3.44 -2.94
CA TYR A 100 -0.69 -2.63 -1.80
C TYR A 100 0.26 -2.87 -0.63
N SER A 101 0.75 -1.81 0.01
CA SER A 101 1.83 -1.89 1.00
C SER A 101 1.37 -2.17 2.43
N ASN A 102 0.07 -2.03 2.73
CA ASN A 102 -0.46 -2.03 4.09
C ASN A 102 0.14 -0.92 5.00
N ILE A 103 0.67 0.13 4.38
CA ILE A 103 1.15 1.35 5.05
C ILE A 103 0.37 2.53 4.48
N THR A 104 -0.10 3.41 5.34
CA THR A 104 -0.66 4.70 4.90
C THR A 104 0.00 5.86 5.63
N ALA A 105 0.17 6.98 4.92
CA ALA A 105 0.72 8.19 5.49
C ALA A 105 -0.41 9.12 5.94
N MET A 106 -0.41 9.48 7.22
CA MET A 106 -1.29 10.48 7.81
C MET A 106 -0.55 11.81 7.90
N ASP A 107 -1.15 12.87 7.39
CA ASP A 107 -0.58 14.21 7.37
C ASP A 107 -1.26 15.10 8.43
N PHE A 108 -0.44 15.82 9.19
CA PHE A 108 -0.87 16.72 10.24
C PHE A 108 -0.16 18.05 10.03
N ASP A 109 -0.81 18.95 9.32
CA ASP A 109 -0.27 20.25 8.92
C ASP A 109 -0.79 21.39 9.81
N ASP A 110 -0.29 22.61 9.60
CA ASP A 110 -0.72 23.84 10.25
C ASP A 110 -0.63 23.83 11.78
N ILE A 111 0.43 23.19 12.29
CA ILE A 111 0.74 23.21 13.71
C ILE A 111 1.45 24.52 14.03
N HIS A 112 0.84 25.34 14.90
CA HIS A 112 1.24 26.73 15.09
C HIS A 112 2.38 26.94 16.07
N ASN A 113 2.61 25.97 16.99
CA ASN A 113 3.65 26.13 18.00
C ASN A 113 4.28 24.78 18.38
N TYR A 114 5.46 24.86 19.00
CA TYR A 114 6.23 23.70 19.42
C TYR A 114 5.49 22.81 20.44
N GLY A 115 4.72 23.42 21.35
CA GLY A 115 3.96 22.66 22.38
C GLY A 115 2.90 21.76 21.74
N GLU A 116 2.13 22.29 20.79
CA GLU A 116 1.14 21.50 20.03
C GLU A 116 1.81 20.36 19.23
N MET A 117 2.93 20.67 18.57
CA MET A 117 3.70 19.66 17.83
C MET A 117 4.20 18.55 18.74
N TYR A 118 4.73 18.89 19.91
CA TYR A 118 5.22 17.92 20.88
C TYR A 118 4.09 17.06 21.47
N HIS A 119 2.94 17.65 21.80
CA HIS A 119 1.78 16.90 22.30
C HIS A 119 1.24 15.93 21.23
N LEU A 120 1.15 16.38 19.99
CA LEU A 120 0.74 15.51 18.88
C LEU A 120 1.77 14.40 18.66
N TRP A 121 3.06 14.73 18.62
CA TRP A 121 4.13 13.74 18.46
C TRP A 121 4.05 12.67 19.55
N ARG A 122 3.91 13.06 20.83
CA ARG A 122 3.74 12.09 21.93
C ARG A 122 2.54 11.19 21.74
N ARG A 123 1.42 11.73 21.31
CA ARG A 123 0.21 10.95 21.06
C ARG A 123 0.43 9.95 19.92
N LEU A 124 1.07 10.36 18.84
CA LEU A 124 1.37 9.51 17.69
C LEU A 124 2.28 8.34 18.08
N ILE A 125 3.37 8.60 18.80
CA ILE A 125 4.33 7.54 19.20
C ILE A 125 3.75 6.54 20.20
N MET A 126 2.71 6.92 20.93
CA MET A 126 1.98 6.04 21.85
C MET A 126 0.89 5.21 21.17
N THR A 127 0.61 5.45 19.89
CA THR A 127 -0.40 4.73 19.12
C THR A 127 0.22 3.47 18.52
N PRO A 128 -0.26 2.25 18.88
CA PRO A 128 0.42 0.99 18.52
C PRO A 128 0.61 0.77 17.03
N CYS A 129 -0.34 1.21 16.19
CA CYS A 129 -0.28 1.02 14.75
C CYS A 129 0.61 2.06 14.02
N VAL A 130 1.12 3.07 14.71
CA VAL A 130 2.06 4.02 14.12
C VAL A 130 3.44 3.38 14.06
N TYR A 131 3.94 3.27 12.84
CA TYR A 131 5.27 2.73 12.54
C TYR A 131 6.35 3.80 12.64
N SER A 132 6.11 4.98 12.10
CA SER A 132 7.10 6.06 12.10
C SER A 132 6.45 7.43 12.19
N VAL A 133 7.13 8.37 12.84
CA VAL A 133 6.73 9.78 12.93
C VAL A 133 7.91 10.66 12.58
N PHE A 134 7.70 11.67 11.73
CA PHE A 134 8.72 12.62 11.33
C PHE A 134 8.13 14.00 11.00
N VAL A 135 9.00 15.01 11.05
CA VAL A 135 8.66 16.39 10.73
C VAL A 135 8.56 16.57 9.20
N THR A 136 7.51 17.25 8.75
CA THR A 136 7.30 17.54 7.33
C THR A 136 8.37 18.50 6.76
N PRO A 137 8.55 18.57 5.43
CA PRO A 137 9.58 19.44 4.83
C PRO A 137 9.43 20.93 5.16
N SER A 138 8.20 21.39 5.45
CA SER A 138 7.97 22.78 5.88
C SER A 138 8.45 23.08 7.31
N GLY A 139 8.67 22.04 8.11
CA GLY A 139 8.97 22.17 9.54
C GLY A 139 7.76 22.52 10.41
N ARG A 140 6.55 22.62 9.83
CA ARG A 140 5.31 23.07 10.50
C ARG A 140 4.25 21.97 10.61
N GLY A 141 4.63 20.72 10.47
CA GLY A 141 3.72 19.59 10.57
C GLY A 141 4.44 18.30 10.90
N LEU A 142 3.66 17.28 11.23
CA LEU A 142 4.12 15.91 11.44
C LEU A 142 3.49 15.00 10.39
N LYS A 143 4.21 13.96 10.05
CA LYS A 143 3.70 12.85 9.25
C LYS A 143 3.87 11.56 10.02
N ALA A 144 2.80 10.75 10.07
CA ALA A 144 2.84 9.42 10.65
C ALA A 144 2.62 8.36 9.57
N LEU A 145 3.47 7.34 9.56
CA LEU A 145 3.25 6.12 8.78
C LEU A 145 2.51 5.13 9.65
N VAL A 146 1.33 4.71 9.22
CA VAL A 146 0.43 3.82 9.98
C VAL A 146 0.35 2.49 9.27
N LEU A 147 0.58 1.40 10.02
CA LEU A 147 0.34 0.04 9.54
C LEU A 147 -1.13 -0.34 9.71
N HIS A 148 -1.64 -1.11 8.76
CA HIS A 148 -3.01 -1.63 8.79
C HIS A 148 -3.09 -3.01 8.13
N ASP A 149 -4.15 -3.75 8.43
CA ASP A 149 -4.41 -5.08 7.88
C ASP A 149 -5.42 -5.09 6.70
N ASN A 150 -5.87 -3.91 6.24
CA ASN A 150 -6.71 -3.83 5.04
C ASN A 150 -5.97 -4.38 3.82
N THR A 151 -6.52 -5.44 3.21
CA THR A 151 -5.97 -6.05 1.99
C THR A 151 -6.67 -5.61 0.71
N VAL A 152 -7.75 -4.80 0.83
CA VAL A 152 -8.60 -4.38 -0.28
C VAL A 152 -8.32 -2.91 -0.62
N PRO A 153 -7.54 -2.60 -1.69
CA PRO A 153 -7.18 -1.22 -2.04
C PRO A 153 -8.39 -0.30 -2.28
N ALA A 154 -9.49 -0.85 -2.81
CA ALA A 154 -10.72 -0.08 -3.03
C ALA A 154 -11.33 0.49 -1.73
N MET A 155 -11.03 -0.14 -0.58
CA MET A 155 -11.49 0.28 0.74
C MET A 155 -10.53 1.25 1.43
N HIS A 156 -9.44 1.68 0.75
CA HIS A 156 -8.44 2.58 1.33
C HIS A 156 -9.05 3.90 1.83
N GLY A 157 -10.02 4.46 1.10
CA GLY A 157 -10.71 5.69 1.50
C GLY A 157 -11.52 5.54 2.79
N ASP A 158 -12.15 4.38 3.01
CA ASP A 158 -12.87 4.07 4.25
C ASP A 158 -11.90 3.87 5.41
N LEU A 159 -10.84 3.08 5.22
CA LEU A 159 -9.74 2.96 6.18
C LEU A 159 -9.19 4.33 6.59
N TYR A 160 -8.88 5.19 5.62
CA TYR A 160 -8.33 6.52 5.89
C TYR A 160 -9.28 7.35 6.76
N ASN A 161 -10.59 7.30 6.50
CA ASN A 161 -11.59 7.98 7.32
C ASN A 161 -11.64 7.43 8.75
N GLN A 162 -11.52 6.12 8.96
CA GLN A 162 -11.44 5.52 10.29
C GLN A 162 -10.19 5.97 11.05
N LEU A 163 -9.04 6.02 10.38
CA LEU A 163 -7.79 6.54 10.96
C LEU A 163 -7.92 8.04 11.31
N LEU A 164 -8.56 8.85 10.47
CA LEU A 164 -8.85 10.25 10.79
C LEU A 164 -9.71 10.39 12.05
N GLN A 165 -10.71 9.53 12.23
CA GLN A 165 -11.55 9.51 13.43
C GLN A 165 -10.74 9.06 14.65
N MET A 166 -9.92 8.02 14.54
CA MET A 166 -9.07 7.51 15.62
C MET A 166 -8.11 8.58 16.12
N PHE A 167 -7.43 9.29 15.23
CA PHE A 167 -6.52 10.35 15.60
C PHE A 167 -7.25 11.60 16.13
N ASN A 168 -8.41 11.92 15.60
CA ASN A 168 -9.29 13.02 16.00
C ASN A 168 -8.55 14.31 16.40
N VAL A 169 -7.72 14.82 15.50
CA VAL A 169 -6.98 16.08 15.68
C VAL A 169 -7.44 17.11 14.66
N ALA A 170 -7.40 18.40 15.03
CA ALA A 170 -7.85 19.49 14.16
C ALA A 170 -6.94 19.68 12.94
N SER A 171 -5.63 19.45 13.11
CA SER A 171 -4.61 19.62 12.07
C SER A 171 -4.53 18.51 11.02
N LYS A 172 -5.48 17.56 11.02
CA LYS A 172 -5.50 16.44 10.05
C LYS A 172 -5.91 16.89 8.65
N ASP A 173 -5.19 16.41 7.63
CA ASP A 173 -5.59 16.62 6.23
C ASP A 173 -6.61 15.57 5.78
N VAL A 174 -7.87 15.99 5.61
CA VAL A 174 -8.97 15.14 5.17
C VAL A 174 -8.93 14.82 3.68
N SER A 175 -8.12 15.54 2.89
CA SER A 175 -8.02 15.37 1.45
C SER A 175 -7.06 14.24 1.03
N CYS A 176 -6.22 13.76 1.93
CA CYS A 176 -5.14 12.79 1.67
C CYS A 176 -5.59 11.32 1.54
N LYS A 177 -6.89 11.08 1.31
CA LYS A 177 -7.48 9.72 1.20
C LYS A 177 -7.16 8.98 -0.11
N ASP A 178 -6.49 9.63 -1.05
CA ASP A 178 -6.19 9.03 -2.35
C ASP A 178 -5.15 7.92 -2.23
N LEU A 179 -5.43 6.78 -2.86
CA LEU A 179 -4.53 5.63 -2.87
C LEU A 179 -3.14 5.98 -3.42
N ALA A 180 -3.08 6.79 -4.49
CA ALA A 180 -1.84 7.25 -5.12
C ALA A 180 -1.28 8.54 -4.50
N ARG A 181 -1.62 8.83 -3.24
CA ARG A 181 -1.13 10.04 -2.56
C ARG A 181 0.39 10.09 -2.54
N ARG A 182 0.93 11.20 -3.05
CA ARG A 182 2.37 11.48 -3.09
C ARG A 182 2.73 12.37 -1.92
N ASN A 183 3.79 11.99 -1.22
CA ASN A 183 4.29 12.69 -0.05
C ASN A 183 5.73 13.12 -0.30
N TYR A 184 6.06 14.39 -0.15
CA TYR A 184 7.45 14.83 -0.29
C TYR A 184 8.36 14.14 0.72
N LEU A 185 9.56 13.76 0.29
CA LEU A 185 10.62 13.37 1.21
C LEU A 185 10.97 14.55 2.12
N SER A 186 11.28 14.24 3.37
CA SER A 186 11.73 15.21 4.35
C SER A 186 13.16 14.90 4.80
N TYR A 187 13.74 15.80 5.58
CA TYR A 187 14.92 15.55 6.41
C TYR A 187 14.54 15.74 7.87
N ASP A 188 14.73 14.70 8.66
CA ASP A 188 14.53 14.73 10.09
C ASP A 188 15.49 13.74 10.78
N PRO A 189 16.58 14.20 11.40
CA PRO A 189 17.53 13.32 12.09
C PRO A 189 16.91 12.60 13.29
N ASN A 190 15.78 13.10 13.81
CA ASN A 190 15.09 12.58 14.99
C ASN A 190 13.85 11.73 14.62
N ILE A 191 13.77 11.20 13.39
CA ILE A 191 12.67 10.31 13.00
C ILE A 191 12.50 9.22 14.06
N TRP A 192 11.31 9.15 14.65
CA TRP A 192 10.96 8.06 15.52
C TRP A 192 10.42 6.87 14.73
N THR A 193 10.79 5.66 15.13
CA THR A 193 10.29 4.42 14.57
C THR A 193 9.90 3.45 15.68
N ASN A 194 8.72 2.83 15.53
CA ASN A 194 8.28 1.76 16.41
C ASN A 194 8.97 0.45 16.01
N PRO A 195 9.72 -0.21 16.88
CA PRO A 195 10.35 -1.48 16.55
C PRO A 195 9.35 -2.65 16.47
N ASN A 196 8.17 -2.53 17.10
CA ASN A 196 7.15 -3.58 17.19
C ASN A 196 5.74 -3.01 16.97
N PRO A 197 5.44 -2.47 15.79
CA PRO A 197 4.14 -1.89 15.51
C PRO A 197 3.09 -2.99 15.36
N VAL A 198 1.88 -2.72 15.89
CA VAL A 198 0.72 -3.60 15.76
C VAL A 198 -0.19 -3.00 14.69
N PRO A 199 -0.46 -3.67 13.56
CA PRO A 199 -1.31 -3.13 12.52
C PRO A 199 -2.69 -2.71 13.05
N TYR A 200 -3.20 -1.58 12.55
CA TYR A 200 -4.58 -1.18 12.77
C TYR A 200 -5.51 -2.23 12.18
N HIS A 201 -6.37 -2.80 13.00
CA HIS A 201 -7.38 -3.75 12.53
C HIS A 201 -8.50 -3.00 11.85
N TYR A 202 -8.57 -3.14 10.51
CA TYR A 202 -9.57 -2.48 9.69
C TYR A 202 -10.85 -3.31 9.61
N VAL A 203 -11.95 -2.72 9.98
CA VAL A 203 -13.30 -3.28 9.80
C VAL A 203 -14.06 -2.39 8.83
N PRO A 204 -14.48 -2.91 7.65
CA PRO A 204 -15.23 -2.12 6.68
C PRO A 204 -16.48 -1.48 7.29
N THR A 205 -16.66 -0.17 7.05
CA THR A 205 -17.88 0.50 7.46
C THR A 205 -19.03 0.03 6.59
N ILE A 206 -19.91 -0.81 7.16
CA ILE A 206 -21.13 -1.21 6.50
C ILE A 206 -21.99 0.06 6.37
N LYS A 207 -22.03 0.64 5.18
CA LYS A 207 -23.07 1.67 4.90
C LYS A 207 -24.40 0.97 5.07
N PRO A 208 -25.29 1.42 5.97
CA PRO A 208 -26.61 0.84 6.05
C PRO A 208 -27.24 0.96 4.66
N ILE A 209 -27.63 -0.15 4.06
CA ILE A 209 -28.31 -0.18 2.78
C ILE A 209 -29.74 0.30 3.07
N ILE A 210 -29.92 1.62 3.12
CA ILE A 210 -31.24 2.24 3.34
C ILE A 210 -32.21 1.92 2.17
N GLN A 211 -31.71 1.32 1.08
CA GLN A 211 -32.55 0.93 -0.06
C GLN A 211 -33.17 -0.45 0.02
N VAL A 212 -32.84 -1.30 1.01
CA VAL A 212 -33.42 -2.66 1.10
C VAL A 212 -34.81 -2.67 1.75
N GLN A 213 -35.18 -1.66 2.53
CA GLN A 213 -36.50 -1.63 3.17
C GLN A 213 -37.68 -1.18 2.28
N GLN A 214 -37.42 -0.57 1.13
CA GLN A 214 -38.50 -0.24 0.18
C GLN A 214 -38.77 -1.33 -0.87
N VAL A 215 -37.93 -2.36 -0.97
CA VAL A 215 -38.08 -3.47 -1.93
C VAL A 215 -38.81 -4.67 -1.32
N MET A 216 -38.99 -4.73 0.00
CA MET A 216 -39.64 -5.87 0.67
C MET A 216 -41.18 -5.84 0.74
N GLN A 217 -41.86 -4.83 0.14
CA GLN A 217 -43.32 -4.80 0.10
C GLN A 217 -43.94 -5.08 -1.27
N THR A 218 -43.17 -5.44 -2.27
CA THR A 218 -43.70 -5.99 -3.53
C THR A 218 -43.33 -7.46 -3.64
N GLN A 219 -44.36 -8.29 -3.85
CA GLN A 219 -44.35 -9.74 -3.97
C GLN A 219 -43.19 -10.28 -4.84
N PRO A 220 -42.65 -11.50 -4.55
CA PRO A 220 -41.49 -12.05 -5.23
C PRO A 220 -41.80 -12.37 -6.68
N LYS A 221 -41.53 -11.47 -7.59
CA LYS A 221 -41.33 -11.80 -8.98
C LYS A 221 -39.85 -12.14 -9.14
N ASN A 222 -39.61 -13.39 -9.56
CA ASN A 222 -38.29 -13.93 -9.91
C ASN A 222 -37.43 -12.90 -10.66
N HIS A 223 -36.57 -12.16 -9.95
CA HIS A 223 -35.53 -11.31 -10.51
C HIS A 223 -34.12 -11.81 -10.13
N TYR A 224 -33.95 -13.14 -10.07
CA TYR A 224 -32.59 -13.74 -10.02
C TYR A 224 -31.92 -13.85 -11.39
N ALA A 225 -32.37 -13.12 -12.39
CA ALA A 225 -31.93 -13.30 -13.77
C ALA A 225 -31.08 -12.15 -14.34
N GLN A 226 -30.46 -11.28 -13.51
CA GLN A 226 -29.49 -10.28 -14.02
C GLN A 226 -28.42 -9.90 -12.98
N VAL A 227 -27.93 -10.86 -12.19
CA VAL A 227 -26.58 -10.75 -11.58
C VAL A 227 -25.58 -11.08 -12.67
N GLY A 228 -24.63 -10.21 -12.96
CA GLY A 228 -23.63 -10.40 -14.00
C GLY A 228 -23.02 -11.79 -13.86
N LYS A 229 -23.01 -12.57 -14.96
CA LYS A 229 -22.57 -13.95 -14.98
C LYS A 229 -21.12 -13.99 -14.45
N ARG A 230 -20.88 -14.65 -13.32
CA ARG A 230 -19.52 -14.89 -12.81
C ARG A 230 -18.66 -15.44 -13.94
N LEU A 231 -17.43 -14.93 -14.10
CA LEU A 231 -16.49 -15.47 -15.06
C LEU A 231 -16.22 -16.94 -14.75
N SER A 232 -16.00 -17.75 -15.78
CA SER A 232 -15.60 -19.14 -15.57
C SER A 232 -14.23 -19.20 -14.90
N ASP A 233 -13.99 -20.22 -14.09
CA ASP A 233 -12.71 -20.41 -13.39
C ASP A 233 -11.52 -20.40 -14.37
N LYS A 234 -11.67 -21.00 -15.55
CA LYS A 234 -10.67 -20.93 -16.63
C LYS A 234 -10.38 -19.50 -17.09
N SER A 235 -11.41 -18.66 -17.15
CA SER A 235 -11.22 -17.24 -17.50
C SER A 235 -10.52 -16.48 -16.36
N ILE A 236 -10.87 -16.76 -15.10
CA ILE A 236 -10.23 -16.20 -13.93
C ILE A 236 -8.76 -16.58 -13.90
N ILE A 237 -8.43 -17.87 -14.04
CA ILE A 237 -7.05 -18.38 -14.11
C ILE A 237 -6.26 -17.66 -15.19
N SER A 238 -6.82 -17.55 -16.40
CA SER A 238 -6.15 -16.88 -17.53
C SER A 238 -5.82 -15.42 -17.24
N ILE A 239 -6.78 -14.67 -16.69
CA ILE A 239 -6.61 -13.25 -16.34
C ILE A 239 -5.56 -13.11 -15.23
N MET A 240 -5.68 -13.89 -14.15
CA MET A 240 -4.78 -13.82 -13.01
C MET A 240 -3.34 -14.18 -13.38
N ASN A 241 -3.19 -15.23 -14.22
CA ASN A 241 -1.89 -15.63 -14.74
C ASN A 241 -1.24 -14.53 -15.58
N SER A 242 -2.03 -13.89 -16.45
CA SER A 242 -1.54 -12.79 -17.29
C SER A 242 -1.09 -11.58 -16.46
N VAL A 243 -1.85 -11.25 -15.41
CA VAL A 243 -1.49 -10.20 -14.44
C VAL A 243 -0.24 -10.59 -13.66
N TRP A 244 -0.16 -11.84 -13.20
CA TRP A 244 0.98 -12.35 -12.44
C TRP A 244 2.27 -12.30 -13.27
N LYS A 245 2.27 -12.88 -14.46
CA LYS A 245 3.43 -12.90 -15.37
C LYS A 245 3.95 -11.51 -15.68
N ARG A 246 3.06 -10.55 -15.88
CA ARG A 246 3.43 -9.16 -16.16
C ARG A 246 4.09 -8.48 -14.97
N ASN A 247 3.62 -8.79 -13.75
CA ASN A 247 4.05 -8.09 -12.54
C ASN A 247 5.23 -8.79 -11.82
N HIS A 248 5.48 -10.07 -12.12
CA HIS A 248 6.48 -10.91 -11.47
C HIS A 248 7.26 -11.76 -12.46
N PRO A 249 7.95 -11.19 -13.44
CA PRO A 249 8.70 -11.97 -14.42
C PRO A 249 9.81 -12.83 -13.79
N GLU A 250 10.39 -12.36 -12.69
CA GLU A 250 11.45 -13.05 -11.94
C GLU A 250 10.96 -14.32 -11.21
N TYR A 251 9.68 -14.41 -10.88
CA TYR A 251 9.12 -15.56 -10.15
C TYR A 251 8.91 -16.80 -11.04
N TRP A 252 9.03 -16.65 -12.37
CA TRP A 252 8.96 -17.77 -13.32
C TRP A 252 10.29 -18.51 -13.46
N GLN A 253 11.37 -17.99 -12.89
CA GLN A 253 12.70 -18.57 -12.92
C GLN A 253 12.82 -19.75 -11.96
N GLU A 254 13.73 -20.68 -12.26
CA GLU A 254 14.06 -21.79 -11.39
C GLU A 254 14.52 -21.28 -10.03
N GLY A 255 14.12 -21.97 -8.94
CA GLY A 255 14.36 -21.54 -7.55
C GLY A 255 13.28 -20.59 -6.97
N HIS A 256 12.45 -19.95 -7.82
CA HIS A 256 11.35 -19.06 -7.37
C HIS A 256 9.95 -19.68 -7.58
N ARG A 257 9.83 -20.78 -8.32
CA ARG A 257 8.57 -21.40 -8.74
C ARG A 257 7.69 -21.80 -7.56
N ALA A 258 8.23 -22.45 -6.55
CA ALA A 258 7.49 -22.90 -5.36
C ALA A 258 6.75 -21.74 -4.67
N CYS A 259 7.45 -20.62 -4.46
CA CYS A 259 6.85 -19.43 -3.87
C CYS A 259 5.78 -18.80 -4.78
N SER A 260 6.00 -18.84 -6.10
CA SER A 260 5.06 -18.28 -7.08
C SER A 260 3.79 -19.13 -7.18
N ILE A 261 3.91 -20.46 -7.20
CA ILE A 261 2.76 -21.38 -7.18
C ILE A 261 1.92 -21.12 -5.94
N PHE A 262 2.54 -21.09 -4.75
CA PHE A 262 1.83 -20.85 -3.49
C PHE A 262 1.07 -19.51 -3.51
N LYS A 263 1.71 -18.42 -3.89
CA LYS A 263 1.10 -17.09 -3.92
C LYS A 263 -0.02 -16.97 -4.95
N LEU A 264 0.19 -17.50 -6.16
CA LEU A 264 -0.82 -17.45 -7.21
C LEU A 264 -2.00 -18.37 -6.87
N ALA A 265 -1.77 -19.51 -6.23
CA ALA A 265 -2.83 -20.39 -5.72
C ALA A 265 -3.65 -19.72 -4.60
N CYS A 266 -3.02 -18.97 -3.69
CA CYS A 266 -3.73 -18.12 -2.72
C CYS A 266 -4.66 -17.12 -3.43
N TRP A 267 -4.22 -16.53 -4.53
CA TRP A 267 -5.07 -15.64 -5.31
C TRP A 267 -6.24 -16.41 -5.95
N PHE A 268 -5.99 -17.55 -6.57
CA PHE A 268 -7.05 -18.40 -7.13
C PHE A 268 -8.12 -18.74 -6.09
N CYS A 269 -7.70 -19.15 -4.89
CA CYS A 269 -8.61 -19.43 -3.78
C CYS A 269 -9.49 -18.20 -3.43
N LYS A 270 -8.89 -17.03 -3.24
CA LYS A 270 -9.63 -15.77 -2.95
C LYS A 270 -10.62 -15.38 -4.04
N TRP A 271 -10.33 -15.72 -5.29
CA TRP A 271 -11.22 -15.49 -6.42
C TRP A 271 -12.21 -16.63 -6.65
N GLY A 272 -12.24 -17.62 -5.75
CA GLY A 272 -13.19 -18.71 -5.75
C GLY A 272 -12.98 -19.71 -6.90
N VAL A 273 -11.74 -19.80 -7.41
CA VAL A 273 -11.36 -20.86 -8.35
C VAL A 273 -11.36 -22.19 -7.59
N ASP A 274 -11.91 -23.22 -8.19
CA ASP A 274 -11.89 -24.57 -7.65
C ASP A 274 -10.46 -25.11 -7.53
N GLU A 275 -10.14 -25.82 -6.43
CA GLU A 275 -8.79 -26.32 -6.15
C GLU A 275 -8.31 -27.31 -7.20
N ASP A 276 -9.20 -28.20 -7.68
CA ASP A 276 -8.85 -29.21 -8.69
C ASP A 276 -8.49 -28.53 -10.03
N LEU A 277 -9.21 -27.48 -10.40
CA LEU A 277 -8.90 -26.69 -11.60
C LEU A 277 -7.60 -25.87 -11.46
N ALA A 278 -7.31 -25.41 -10.26
CA ALA A 278 -6.03 -24.75 -9.98
C ALA A 278 -4.88 -25.76 -10.07
N LEU A 279 -5.04 -26.98 -9.54
CA LEU A 279 -4.08 -28.06 -9.65
C LEU A 279 -3.84 -28.46 -11.13
N GLU A 280 -4.90 -28.67 -11.90
CA GLU A 280 -4.80 -28.97 -13.34
C GLU A 280 -3.98 -27.89 -14.07
N TYR A 281 -4.22 -26.62 -13.75
CA TYR A 281 -3.49 -25.50 -14.35
C TYR A 281 -1.99 -25.53 -14.02
N PHE A 282 -1.62 -25.75 -12.76
CA PHE A 282 -0.22 -25.73 -12.35
C PHE A 282 0.53 -26.99 -12.85
N ILE A 283 -0.05 -28.17 -12.75
CA ILE A 283 0.54 -29.42 -13.26
C ILE A 283 0.76 -29.32 -14.77
N GLY A 284 -0.24 -28.83 -15.53
CA GLY A 284 -0.13 -28.71 -16.97
C GLY A 284 0.82 -27.63 -17.48
N GLY A 285 1.23 -26.66 -16.64
CA GLY A 285 2.01 -25.50 -17.05
C GLY A 285 3.31 -25.21 -16.33
N TRP A 286 3.57 -25.89 -15.19
CA TRP A 286 4.70 -25.58 -14.31
C TRP A 286 5.57 -26.79 -13.95
N GLU A 287 5.17 -27.99 -14.36
CA GLU A 287 5.97 -29.18 -14.19
C GLU A 287 7.29 -29.08 -14.95
N SER A 288 8.38 -29.53 -14.31
CA SER A 288 9.72 -29.51 -14.86
C SER A 288 10.58 -30.58 -14.21
N GLU A 289 11.79 -30.80 -14.73
CA GLU A 289 12.76 -31.73 -14.13
C GLU A 289 13.10 -31.42 -12.67
N THR A 290 12.94 -30.17 -12.23
CA THR A 290 13.25 -29.69 -10.87
C THR A 290 12.02 -29.44 -10.01
N MET A 291 10.81 -29.75 -10.49
CA MET A 291 9.54 -29.58 -9.76
C MET A 291 8.52 -30.56 -10.30
N ASP A 292 8.21 -31.58 -9.53
CA ASP A 292 7.28 -32.63 -9.89
C ASP A 292 5.83 -32.33 -9.48
N GLU A 293 4.90 -33.14 -9.97
CA GLU A 293 3.46 -33.03 -9.66
C GLU A 293 3.18 -33.06 -8.16
N LYS A 294 3.91 -33.88 -7.39
CA LYS A 294 3.71 -34.00 -5.94
C LYS A 294 4.09 -32.73 -5.20
N GLU A 295 5.17 -32.09 -5.63
CA GLU A 295 5.61 -30.82 -5.05
C GLU A 295 4.63 -29.69 -5.39
N ILE A 296 4.18 -29.62 -6.65
CA ILE A 296 3.15 -28.67 -7.10
C ILE A 296 1.86 -28.84 -6.27
N THR A 297 1.37 -30.08 -6.15
CA THR A 297 0.17 -30.39 -5.34
C THR A 297 0.34 -29.92 -3.91
N GLY A 298 1.50 -30.18 -3.29
CA GLY A 298 1.77 -29.75 -1.93
C GLY A 298 1.76 -28.22 -1.74
N HIS A 299 2.16 -27.45 -2.74
CA HIS A 299 2.11 -25.98 -2.68
C HIS A 299 0.70 -25.44 -2.89
N VAL A 300 -0.07 -26.00 -3.82
CA VAL A 300 -1.45 -25.59 -4.10
C VAL A 300 -2.35 -25.91 -2.93
N SER A 301 -2.35 -27.14 -2.44
CA SER A 301 -3.20 -27.55 -1.30
C SER A 301 -2.90 -26.74 -0.04
N ARG A 302 -1.62 -26.47 0.25
CA ARG A 302 -1.25 -25.60 1.37
C ARG A 302 -1.76 -24.16 1.19
N ALA A 303 -1.79 -23.65 -0.03
CA ALA A 303 -2.33 -22.30 -0.31
C ALA A 303 -3.85 -22.26 -0.07
N TYR A 304 -4.58 -23.27 -0.51
CA TYR A 304 -6.02 -23.38 -0.30
C TYR A 304 -6.36 -23.58 1.17
N ASP A 305 -5.62 -24.42 1.90
CA ASP A 305 -5.77 -24.56 3.35
C ASP A 305 -5.53 -23.25 4.10
N THR A 306 -4.50 -22.48 3.67
CA THR A 306 -4.15 -21.20 4.29
C THR A 306 -5.24 -20.14 4.05
N GLU A 307 -5.86 -20.14 2.88
CA GLU A 307 -6.87 -19.16 2.49
C GLU A 307 -8.31 -19.70 2.55
N LYS A 308 -8.53 -20.84 3.17
CA LYS A 308 -9.81 -21.55 3.21
C LYS A 308 -10.99 -20.68 3.61
N GLU A 309 -10.81 -19.82 4.62
CA GLU A 309 -11.85 -18.91 5.10
C GLU A 309 -12.09 -17.74 4.15
N ASN A 310 -11.17 -17.50 3.22
CA ASN A 310 -11.21 -16.43 2.24
C ASN A 310 -11.63 -16.93 0.84
N PHE A 311 -12.11 -18.18 0.73
CA PHE A 311 -12.51 -18.74 -0.56
C PHE A 311 -13.63 -17.91 -1.21
N GLY A 312 -13.38 -17.41 -2.43
CA GLY A 312 -14.36 -16.64 -3.20
C GLY A 312 -14.73 -15.27 -2.61
N ILE A 313 -13.91 -14.73 -1.69
CA ILE A 313 -14.15 -13.40 -1.08
C ILE A 313 -14.07 -12.27 -2.08
N VAL A 314 -13.37 -12.47 -3.22
CA VAL A 314 -13.20 -11.46 -4.27
C VAL A 314 -14.14 -11.80 -5.43
N ASP A 315 -14.99 -10.84 -5.82
CA ASP A 315 -15.94 -11.01 -6.93
C ASP A 315 -15.54 -10.15 -8.14
N PHE A 316 -15.52 -10.77 -9.33
CA PHE A 316 -15.25 -10.09 -10.60
C PHE A 316 -16.36 -9.11 -11.05
N THR A 317 -17.53 -9.13 -10.43
CA THR A 317 -18.65 -8.25 -10.82
C THR A 317 -18.39 -6.76 -10.59
N PHE A 318 -17.36 -6.40 -9.81
CA PHE A 318 -17.01 -5.01 -9.49
C PHE A 318 -16.02 -4.34 -10.47
N TYR A 319 -15.57 -5.01 -11.52
CA TYR A 319 -14.55 -4.52 -12.45
C TYR A 319 -15.06 -4.25 -13.88
N LYS A 320 -16.33 -3.86 -13.99
CA LYS A 320 -16.85 -3.30 -15.26
C LYS A 320 -16.78 -1.79 -15.27
#